data_d1c7ea4585c4f896347e90f4931829e0
#
_entry.id   d1c7ea4585c4f896347e90f4931829e0
#
_cell.length_a   1.000
_cell.length_b   1.000
_cell.length_c   1.000
_cell.angle_alpha   90.00
_cell.angle_beta   90.00
_cell.angle_gamma   90.00
#
_symmetry.space_group_name_H-M   'P 1'
#
loop_
_entity.id
_entity.type
_entity.pdbx_description
1 polymer ?
#
loop_
_entity_poly.entity_id
_entity_poly.type
_entity_poly.pdbx_seq_one_letter_code
_entity_poly.pdbx_strand_id
1 'polypeptide(L)'
;CLISSCTPDQSAVMAMTENLQRRDLGIFEEAEGLRRLIDTWHVTQEEAAARLGRSQSAVANKLRLLRFSGEERGMITSAGLTERHARALLRIEDTGLRRRALRAVIDNEYNVRRTDEYVTRLLSGKAEKQHRLFVAKDVRIFLNTIAHAVNMMKKSGISAQTLRSETDDYIECVVRIPKAQAFAGGQKPA
;
A
#
# COMPACT_ATOMS: atom_id res chain seq x y z
N CYS A 1 7.09 -24.04 -40.45
CA CYS A 1 8.21 -23.05 -40.48
C CYS A 1 7.95 -22.05 -41.57
N LEU A 2 7.87 -20.77 -41.21
CA LEU A 2 7.92 -19.63 -42.14
C LEU A 2 9.38 -19.18 -42.24
N ILE A 3 10.00 -19.34 -43.39
CA ILE A 3 11.34 -18.84 -43.66
C ILE A 3 11.18 -17.44 -44.27
N SER A 4 11.65 -16.44 -43.57
CA SER A 4 11.65 -15.05 -44.03
C SER A 4 13.09 -14.60 -44.20
N SER A 5 13.40 -13.98 -45.32
CA SER A 5 14.70 -13.31 -45.53
C SER A 5 14.67 -11.95 -44.82
N CYS A 6 15.46 -11.79 -43.79
CA CYS A 6 15.59 -10.52 -43.06
C CYS A 6 17.08 -10.18 -42.91
N THR A 7 17.37 -8.89 -42.76
CA THR A 7 18.72 -8.43 -42.41
C THR A 7 19.05 -8.83 -40.97
N PRO A 8 20.35 -8.93 -40.60
CA PRO A 8 20.75 -9.25 -39.22
C PRO A 8 20.06 -8.32 -38.17
N ASP A 9 19.91 -7.04 -38.48
CA ASP A 9 19.24 -6.08 -37.62
C ASP A 9 17.73 -6.34 -37.49
N GLN A 10 17.07 -6.71 -38.58
CA GLN A 10 15.65 -7.11 -38.56
C GLN A 10 15.45 -8.40 -37.78
N SER A 11 16.37 -9.36 -37.88
CA SER A 11 16.32 -10.62 -37.12
C SER A 11 16.46 -10.35 -35.61
N ALA A 12 17.40 -9.50 -35.22
CA ALA A 12 17.60 -9.12 -33.82
C ALA A 12 16.34 -8.41 -33.25
N VAL A 13 15.74 -7.54 -34.02
CA VAL A 13 14.49 -6.85 -33.67
C VAL A 13 13.32 -7.82 -33.51
N MET A 14 13.17 -8.78 -34.43
CA MET A 14 12.14 -9.82 -34.34
C MET A 14 12.32 -10.67 -33.09
N ALA A 15 13.54 -11.09 -32.79
CA ALA A 15 13.87 -11.86 -31.59
C ALA A 15 13.59 -11.08 -30.30
N MET A 16 13.91 -9.77 -30.28
CA MET A 16 13.60 -8.89 -29.15
C MET A 16 12.10 -8.71 -28.98
N THR A 17 11.36 -8.56 -30.07
CA THR A 17 9.89 -8.38 -30.04
C THR A 17 9.20 -9.67 -29.57
N GLU A 18 9.64 -10.83 -30.05
CA GLU A 18 9.15 -12.14 -29.60
C GLU A 18 9.43 -12.30 -28.10
N ASN A 19 10.65 -12.01 -27.65
CA ASN A 19 11.03 -12.12 -26.25
C ASN A 19 10.21 -11.18 -25.37
N LEU A 20 9.89 -9.97 -25.85
CA LEU A 20 9.02 -9.01 -25.17
C LEU A 20 7.55 -9.45 -25.06
N GLN A 21 7.11 -10.39 -25.93
CA GLN A 21 5.77 -10.95 -25.91
C GLN A 21 5.64 -12.19 -25.01
N ARG A 22 6.75 -12.66 -24.42
CA ARG A 22 6.72 -13.78 -23.47
C ARG A 22 5.92 -13.37 -22.23
N ARG A 23 5.03 -14.23 -21.77
CA ARG A 23 4.14 -14.00 -20.62
C ARG A 23 4.84 -14.02 -19.26
N ASP A 24 6.10 -14.50 -19.21
CA ASP A 24 6.84 -14.75 -17.97
C ASP A 24 7.85 -13.63 -17.63
N LEU A 25 7.90 -12.53 -18.40
CA LEU A 25 8.80 -11.43 -18.14
C LEU A 25 8.37 -10.64 -16.89
N GLY A 26 9.33 -10.38 -16.01
CA GLY A 26 9.15 -9.45 -14.90
C GLY A 26 8.84 -8.02 -15.40
N ILE A 27 8.13 -7.25 -14.57
CA ILE A 27 7.67 -5.88 -14.95
C ILE A 27 8.83 -4.95 -15.33
N PHE A 28 10.00 -5.14 -14.74
CA PHE A 28 11.22 -4.35 -15.02
C PHE A 28 11.96 -4.88 -16.24
N GLU A 29 12.01 -6.18 -16.45
CA GLU A 29 12.60 -6.80 -17.63
C GLU A 29 11.86 -6.37 -18.90
N GLU A 30 10.52 -6.34 -18.85
CA GLU A 30 9.70 -5.83 -19.92
C GLU A 30 9.98 -4.33 -20.19
N ALA A 31 10.13 -3.52 -19.14
CA ALA A 31 10.45 -2.11 -19.26
C ALA A 31 11.85 -1.89 -19.89
N GLU A 32 12.84 -2.67 -19.49
CA GLU A 32 14.19 -2.61 -20.05
C GLU A 32 14.25 -3.10 -21.50
N GLY A 33 13.53 -4.19 -21.81
CA GLY A 33 13.40 -4.68 -23.19
C GLY A 33 12.78 -3.61 -24.09
N LEU A 34 11.73 -2.94 -23.62
CA LEU A 34 11.07 -1.87 -24.35
C LEU A 34 12.00 -0.67 -24.59
N ARG A 35 12.80 -0.29 -23.57
CA ARG A 35 13.79 0.78 -23.71
C ARG A 35 14.83 0.43 -24.79
N ARG A 36 15.44 -0.78 -24.70
CA ARG A 36 16.43 -1.25 -25.68
C ARG A 36 15.86 -1.24 -27.10
N LEU A 37 14.61 -1.64 -27.25
CA LEU A 37 13.93 -1.70 -28.52
C LEU A 37 13.73 -0.29 -29.15
N ILE A 38 13.31 0.69 -28.34
CA ILE A 38 13.19 2.09 -28.75
C ILE A 38 14.55 2.65 -29.14
N ASP A 39 15.60 2.40 -28.34
CA ASP A 39 16.95 2.86 -28.60
C ASP A 39 17.53 2.22 -29.87
N THR A 40 17.30 0.92 -30.11
CA THR A 40 17.75 0.19 -31.32
C THR A 40 17.01 0.65 -32.58
N TRP A 41 15.73 0.93 -32.47
CA TRP A 41 14.95 1.42 -33.61
C TRP A 41 15.15 2.90 -33.90
N HIS A 42 15.75 3.66 -32.99
CA HIS A 42 15.90 5.11 -33.07
C HIS A 42 14.57 5.83 -33.33
N VAL A 43 13.50 5.35 -32.68
CA VAL A 43 12.14 5.85 -32.83
C VAL A 43 11.62 6.51 -31.56
N THR A 44 10.55 7.28 -31.71
CA THR A 44 9.83 7.85 -30.56
C THR A 44 9.02 6.77 -29.83
N GLN A 45 8.60 7.08 -28.58
CA GLN A 45 7.73 6.18 -27.81
C GLN A 45 6.38 5.94 -28.52
N GLU A 46 5.89 6.93 -29.24
CA GLU A 46 4.65 6.85 -30.02
C GLU A 46 4.78 5.88 -31.19
N GLU A 47 5.85 6.00 -31.97
CA GLU A 47 6.14 5.10 -33.08
C GLU A 47 6.39 3.67 -32.60
N ALA A 48 7.10 3.50 -31.49
CA ALA A 48 7.31 2.19 -30.88
C ALA A 48 5.98 1.58 -30.43
N ALA A 49 5.10 2.37 -29.83
CA ALA A 49 3.77 1.94 -29.41
C ALA A 49 2.95 1.45 -30.61
N ALA A 50 2.92 2.23 -31.70
CA ALA A 50 2.23 1.85 -32.92
C ALA A 50 2.77 0.55 -33.51
N ARG A 51 4.10 0.37 -33.58
CA ARG A 51 4.74 -0.87 -34.09
C ARG A 51 4.44 -2.09 -33.22
N LEU A 52 4.27 -1.91 -31.92
CA LEU A 52 3.99 -2.97 -30.94
C LEU A 52 2.49 -3.23 -30.75
N GLY A 53 1.61 -2.48 -31.44
CA GLY A 53 0.17 -2.57 -31.24
C GLY A 53 -0.29 -2.19 -29.84
N ARG A 54 0.47 -1.29 -29.17
CA ARG A 54 0.19 -0.80 -27.81
C ARG A 54 -0.17 0.69 -27.84
N SER A 55 -0.84 1.18 -26.79
CA SER A 55 -1.04 2.62 -26.65
C SER A 55 0.27 3.31 -26.20
N GLN A 56 0.48 4.54 -26.65
CA GLN A 56 1.62 5.37 -26.23
C GLN A 56 1.66 5.52 -24.70
N SER A 57 0.50 5.67 -24.06
CA SER A 57 0.41 5.74 -22.60
C SER A 57 0.86 4.45 -21.90
N ALA A 58 0.60 3.27 -22.49
CA ALA A 58 1.08 2.00 -21.94
C ALA A 58 2.61 1.91 -22.00
N VAL A 59 3.20 2.29 -23.15
CA VAL A 59 4.66 2.36 -23.35
C VAL A 59 5.29 3.35 -22.36
N ALA A 60 4.76 4.55 -22.24
CA ALA A 60 5.27 5.57 -21.32
C ALA A 60 5.18 5.11 -19.85
N ASN A 61 4.07 4.49 -19.44
CA ASN A 61 3.91 3.96 -18.08
C ASN A 61 4.93 2.86 -17.78
N LYS A 62 5.19 1.98 -18.74
CA LYS A 62 6.18 0.92 -18.60
C LYS A 62 7.59 1.48 -18.44
N LEU A 63 7.99 2.42 -19.30
CA LEU A 63 9.31 3.08 -19.22
C LEU A 63 9.51 3.86 -17.92
N ARG A 64 8.44 4.44 -17.34
CA ARG A 64 8.52 5.13 -16.05
C ARG A 64 8.96 4.23 -14.93
N LEU A 65 8.74 2.91 -15.00
CA LEU A 65 9.21 1.95 -13.99
C LEU A 65 10.74 1.95 -13.86
N LEU A 66 11.45 2.31 -14.93
CA LEU A 66 12.92 2.41 -14.91
C LEU A 66 13.46 3.52 -14.00
N ARG A 67 12.60 4.39 -13.48
CA ARG A 67 12.96 5.41 -12.46
C ARG A 67 13.20 4.83 -11.08
N PHE A 68 12.79 3.59 -10.79
CA PHE A 68 13.13 2.92 -9.55
C PHE A 68 14.61 2.56 -9.51
N SER A 69 15.23 2.75 -8.33
CA SER A 69 16.58 2.28 -8.08
C SER A 69 16.65 0.74 -8.10
N GLY A 70 17.86 0.18 -8.25
CA GLY A 70 18.03 -1.28 -8.23
C GLY A 70 17.51 -1.92 -6.94
N GLU A 71 17.72 -1.26 -5.79
CA GLU A 71 17.21 -1.72 -4.50
C GLU A 71 15.67 -1.74 -4.45
N GLU A 72 15.04 -0.65 -4.90
CA GLU A 72 13.58 -0.59 -4.96
C GLU A 72 12.98 -1.65 -5.90
N ARG A 73 13.62 -1.89 -7.07
CA ARG A 73 13.20 -2.93 -8.02
C ARG A 73 13.28 -4.32 -7.38
N GLY A 74 14.39 -4.60 -6.67
CA GLY A 74 14.55 -5.85 -5.92
C GLY A 74 13.43 -6.05 -4.90
N MET A 75 13.11 -5.03 -4.10
CA MET A 75 12.02 -5.07 -3.12
C MET A 75 10.65 -5.33 -3.78
N ILE A 76 10.35 -4.62 -4.88
CA ILE A 76 9.08 -4.77 -5.62
C ILE A 76 8.95 -6.19 -6.17
N THR A 77 10.01 -6.72 -6.78
CA THR A 77 10.02 -8.07 -7.37
C THR A 77 9.89 -9.15 -6.31
N SER A 78 10.68 -9.06 -5.22
CA SER A 78 10.66 -10.03 -4.13
C SER A 78 9.31 -10.08 -3.41
N ALA A 79 8.62 -8.94 -3.29
CA ALA A 79 7.30 -8.85 -2.68
C ALA A 79 6.15 -9.18 -3.65
N GLY A 80 6.43 -9.53 -4.91
CA GLY A 80 5.40 -9.84 -5.91
C GLY A 80 4.45 -8.68 -6.22
N LEU A 81 4.91 -7.43 -6.04
CA LEU A 81 4.09 -6.25 -6.31
C LEU A 81 3.87 -6.08 -7.82
N THR A 82 2.65 -5.75 -8.20
CA THR A 82 2.28 -5.55 -9.59
C THR A 82 2.70 -4.19 -10.12
N GLU A 83 2.69 -4.02 -11.44
CA GLU A 83 2.93 -2.73 -12.10
C GLU A 83 2.03 -1.61 -11.56
N ARG A 84 0.79 -1.92 -11.17
CA ARG A 84 -0.14 -0.92 -10.62
C ARG A 84 0.33 -0.39 -9.26
N HIS A 85 0.87 -1.24 -8.39
CA HIS A 85 1.50 -0.81 -7.13
C HIS A 85 2.71 0.09 -7.41
N ALA A 86 3.59 -0.33 -8.32
CA ALA A 86 4.77 0.43 -8.69
C ALA A 86 4.41 1.82 -9.26
N ARG A 87 3.41 1.89 -10.14
CA ARG A 87 2.93 3.17 -10.69
C ARG A 87 2.38 4.12 -9.63
N ALA A 88 1.65 3.61 -8.65
CA ALA A 88 1.16 4.42 -7.53
C ALA A 88 2.33 5.01 -6.73
N LEU A 89 3.35 4.21 -6.42
CA LEU A 89 4.54 4.62 -5.68
C LEU A 89 5.41 5.65 -6.44
N LEU A 90 5.46 5.58 -7.77
CA LEU A 90 6.20 6.56 -8.60
C LEU A 90 5.62 7.98 -8.55
N ARG A 91 4.43 8.18 -8.00
CA ARG A 91 3.88 9.52 -7.73
C ARG A 91 4.66 10.25 -6.64
N ILE A 92 5.39 9.51 -5.79
CA ILE A 92 6.28 10.05 -4.77
C ILE A 92 7.63 10.35 -5.43
N GLU A 93 7.96 11.63 -5.59
CA GLU A 93 9.21 12.06 -6.23
C GLU A 93 10.42 11.86 -5.33
N ASP A 94 10.28 12.17 -4.04
CA ASP A 94 11.35 11.96 -3.06
C ASP A 94 11.65 10.48 -2.89
N THR A 95 12.89 10.08 -3.17
CA THR A 95 13.34 8.69 -3.14
C THR A 95 13.33 8.10 -1.74
N GLY A 96 13.64 8.90 -0.72
CA GLY A 96 13.62 8.46 0.67
C GLY A 96 12.21 8.18 1.17
N LEU A 97 11.27 9.09 0.86
CA LEU A 97 9.86 8.92 1.17
C LEU A 97 9.25 7.74 0.39
N ARG A 98 9.60 7.62 -0.90
CA ARG A 98 9.13 6.49 -1.73
C ARG A 98 9.59 5.16 -1.19
N ARG A 99 10.86 5.04 -0.77
CA ARG A 99 11.38 3.80 -0.16
C ARG A 99 10.67 3.45 1.15
N ARG A 100 10.40 4.44 2.02
CA ARG A 100 9.60 4.23 3.24
C ARG A 100 8.18 3.77 2.91
N ALA A 101 7.56 4.41 1.91
CA ALA A 101 6.23 4.04 1.45
C ALA A 101 6.20 2.61 0.88
N LEU A 102 7.21 2.23 0.11
CA LEU A 102 7.35 0.87 -0.43
C LEU A 102 7.45 -0.18 0.69
N ARG A 103 8.26 0.07 1.72
CA ARG A 103 8.32 -0.82 2.90
C ARG A 103 6.96 -0.94 3.58
N ALA A 104 6.28 0.16 3.82
CA ALA A 104 4.96 0.14 4.44
C ALA A 104 3.92 -0.63 3.60
N VAL A 105 3.98 -0.54 2.27
CA VAL A 105 3.11 -1.31 1.37
C VAL A 105 3.38 -2.81 1.48
N ILE A 106 4.65 -3.20 1.59
CA ILE A 106 5.07 -4.61 1.74
C ILE A 106 4.68 -5.14 3.11
N ASP A 107 5.06 -4.44 4.19
CA ASP A 107 4.86 -4.89 5.58
C ASP A 107 3.38 -5.04 5.94
N ASN A 108 2.51 -4.23 5.33
CA ASN A 108 1.07 -4.27 5.56
C ASN A 108 0.28 -4.98 4.45
N GLU A 109 0.95 -5.61 3.49
CA GLU A 109 0.35 -6.35 2.38
C GLU A 109 -0.76 -5.55 1.66
N TYR A 110 -0.49 -4.27 1.38
CA TYR A 110 -1.50 -3.41 0.75
C TYR A 110 -1.80 -3.88 -0.67
N ASN A 111 -3.08 -4.03 -0.98
CA ASN A 111 -3.54 -4.20 -2.35
C ASN A 111 -3.41 -2.88 -3.14
N VAL A 112 -3.61 -2.93 -4.46
CA VAL A 112 -3.48 -1.77 -5.35
C VAL A 112 -4.28 -0.56 -4.87
N ARG A 113 -5.53 -0.75 -4.45
CA ARG A 113 -6.40 0.32 -3.98
C ARG A 113 -5.86 0.98 -2.70
N ARG A 114 -5.50 0.17 -1.71
CA ARG A 114 -4.91 0.67 -0.45
C ARG A 114 -3.58 1.37 -0.68
N THR A 115 -2.76 0.88 -1.61
CA THR A 115 -1.51 1.53 -2.00
C THR A 115 -1.78 2.92 -2.59
N ASP A 116 -2.74 3.05 -3.49
CA ASP A 116 -3.09 4.33 -4.09
C ASP A 116 -3.65 5.33 -3.07
N GLU A 117 -4.56 4.87 -2.20
CA GLU A 117 -5.10 5.67 -1.09
C GLU A 117 -3.98 6.11 -0.11
N TYR A 118 -3.03 5.23 0.20
CA TYR A 118 -1.91 5.52 1.09
C TYR A 118 -0.97 6.56 0.47
N VAL A 119 -0.57 6.38 -0.79
CA VAL A 119 0.26 7.34 -1.52
C VAL A 119 -0.43 8.70 -1.63
N THR A 120 -1.73 8.71 -1.94
CA THR A 120 -2.51 9.95 -2.02
C THR A 120 -2.51 10.70 -0.69
N ARG A 121 -2.66 10.00 0.43
CA ARG A 121 -2.57 10.60 1.78
C ARG A 121 -1.20 11.16 2.07
N LEU A 122 -0.13 10.44 1.75
CA LEU A 122 1.24 10.91 1.91
C LEU A 122 1.49 12.21 1.15
N LEU A 123 1.08 12.27 -0.11
CA LEU A 123 1.28 13.44 -0.97
C LEU A 123 0.42 14.64 -0.54
N SER A 124 -0.75 14.41 0.06
CA SER A 124 -1.61 15.49 0.57
C SER A 124 -1.15 16.09 1.90
N GLY A 125 -0.05 15.62 2.46
CA GLY A 125 0.46 16.08 3.76
C GLY A 125 -0.44 15.73 4.96
N LYS A 126 -1.50 14.92 4.76
CA LYS A 126 -2.44 14.52 5.81
C LYS A 126 -2.01 13.27 6.59
N ALA A 127 -0.87 12.66 6.23
CA ALA A 127 -0.45 11.37 6.77
C ALA A 127 -0.15 11.41 8.28
N GLU A 128 0.50 12.45 8.77
CA GLU A 128 0.84 12.52 10.21
C GLU A 128 -0.34 12.85 11.12
N LYS A 129 -1.28 13.69 10.64
CA LYS A 129 -2.47 14.04 11.45
C LYS A 129 -3.47 12.88 11.59
N GLN A 130 -3.57 11.99 10.58
CA GLN A 130 -4.54 10.89 10.63
C GLN A 130 -4.08 9.72 11.49
N HIS A 131 -2.77 9.44 11.60
CA HIS A 131 -2.31 8.35 12.49
C HIS A 131 -2.55 8.73 13.96
N ARG A 132 -2.29 9.98 14.35
CA ARG A 132 -2.60 10.48 15.71
C ARG A 132 -4.11 10.58 15.97
N LEU A 133 -4.91 10.98 14.96
CA LEU A 133 -6.36 11.05 15.07
C LEU A 133 -7.03 9.67 15.11
N PHE A 134 -6.46 8.66 14.44
CA PHE A 134 -7.00 7.30 14.45
C PHE A 134 -6.77 6.64 15.81
N VAL A 135 -5.57 6.73 16.36
CA VAL A 135 -5.26 6.24 17.73
C VAL A 135 -6.10 6.97 18.78
N ALA A 136 -6.25 8.30 18.66
CA ALA A 136 -7.10 9.07 19.56
C ALA A 136 -8.59 8.74 19.41
N LYS A 137 -9.06 8.38 18.20
CA LYS A 137 -10.44 7.90 18.00
C LYS A 137 -10.67 6.53 18.63
N ASP A 138 -9.74 5.60 18.47
CA ASP A 138 -9.88 4.26 19.05
C ASP A 138 -9.86 4.30 20.58
N VAL A 139 -8.95 5.08 21.16
CA VAL A 139 -8.91 5.27 22.63
C VAL A 139 -10.18 5.97 23.12
N ARG A 140 -10.69 6.98 22.42
CA ARG A 140 -11.96 7.65 22.78
C ARG A 140 -13.16 6.71 22.67
N ILE A 141 -13.22 5.89 21.61
CA ILE A 141 -14.28 4.88 21.46
C ILE A 141 -14.22 3.89 22.61
N PHE A 142 -13.04 3.41 22.96
CA PHE A 142 -12.83 2.49 24.07
C PHE A 142 -13.25 3.11 25.41
N LEU A 143 -12.79 4.32 25.72
CA LEU A 143 -13.16 5.05 26.93
C LEU A 143 -14.67 5.36 26.98
N ASN A 144 -15.29 5.69 25.86
CA ASN A 144 -16.73 5.91 25.76
C ASN A 144 -17.50 4.61 26.02
N THR A 145 -17.02 3.46 25.55
CA THR A 145 -17.60 2.15 25.80
C THR A 145 -17.59 1.81 27.30
N ILE A 146 -16.46 2.06 27.98
CA ILE A 146 -16.35 1.88 29.43
C ILE A 146 -17.33 2.82 30.16
N ALA A 147 -17.38 4.09 29.79
CA ALA A 147 -18.30 5.07 30.40
C ALA A 147 -19.76 4.66 30.20
N HIS A 148 -20.12 4.17 29.01
CA HIS A 148 -21.48 3.68 28.72
C HIS A 148 -21.81 2.45 29.55
N ALA A 149 -20.91 1.47 29.67
CA ALA A 149 -21.10 0.28 30.50
C ALA A 149 -21.31 0.64 31.98
N VAL A 150 -20.49 1.55 32.53
CA VAL A 150 -20.64 2.04 33.90
C VAL A 150 -21.98 2.79 34.10
N ASN A 151 -22.41 3.58 33.13
CA ASN A 151 -23.72 4.26 33.18
C ASN A 151 -24.89 3.28 33.14
N MET A 152 -24.79 2.20 32.39
CA MET A 152 -25.79 1.13 32.40
C MET A 152 -25.87 0.44 33.76
N MET A 153 -24.72 0.14 34.38
CA MET A 153 -24.66 -0.42 35.76
C MET A 153 -25.33 0.52 36.77
N LYS A 154 -25.07 1.84 36.71
CA LYS A 154 -25.74 2.85 37.54
C LYS A 154 -27.25 2.85 37.37
N LYS A 155 -27.72 2.78 36.14
CA LYS A 155 -29.16 2.73 35.82
C LYS A 155 -29.82 1.45 36.35
N SER A 156 -29.06 0.34 36.47
CA SER A 156 -29.50 -0.92 37.05
C SER A 156 -29.37 -0.97 38.59
N GLY A 157 -29.10 0.18 39.25
CA GLY A 157 -29.04 0.27 40.69
C GLY A 157 -27.68 -0.10 41.31
N ILE A 158 -26.64 -0.34 40.49
CA ILE A 158 -25.28 -0.65 40.96
C ILE A 158 -24.51 0.65 41.10
N SER A 159 -24.00 0.97 42.29
CA SER A 159 -23.23 2.20 42.58
C SER A 159 -21.79 2.12 42.05
N ALA A 160 -21.62 1.88 40.75
CA ALA A 160 -20.32 1.85 40.11
C ALA A 160 -19.70 3.27 39.98
N GLN A 161 -18.42 3.40 40.25
CA GLN A 161 -17.67 4.66 40.15
C GLN A 161 -16.55 4.51 39.11
N THR A 162 -16.31 5.59 38.34
CA THR A 162 -15.20 5.67 37.39
C THR A 162 -14.32 6.85 37.76
N LEU A 163 -13.03 6.60 37.93
CA LEU A 163 -11.98 7.59 38.09
C LEU A 163 -11.11 7.55 36.85
N ARG A 164 -10.84 8.71 36.27
CA ARG A 164 -9.94 8.86 35.13
C ARG A 164 -8.85 9.82 35.50
N SER A 165 -7.60 9.41 35.29
CA SER A 165 -6.42 10.29 35.35
C SER A 165 -5.65 10.18 34.03
N GLU A 166 -5.01 11.26 33.64
CA GLU A 166 -4.24 11.37 32.39
C GLU A 166 -2.90 12.00 32.73
N THR A 167 -1.83 11.32 32.36
CA THR A 167 -0.45 11.79 32.46
C THR A 167 0.12 11.91 31.06
N ASP A 168 1.33 12.43 30.93
CA ASP A 168 1.99 12.58 29.63
C ASP A 168 2.25 11.21 28.94
N ASP A 169 2.37 10.15 29.73
CA ASP A 169 2.74 8.81 29.23
C ASP A 169 1.55 7.85 29.11
N TYR A 170 0.48 8.02 29.93
CA TYR A 170 -0.66 7.08 29.95
C TYR A 170 -1.97 7.69 30.41
N ILE A 171 -3.07 7.04 30.03
CA ILE A 171 -4.42 7.29 30.51
C ILE A 171 -4.82 6.15 31.43
N GLU A 172 -5.07 6.44 32.70
CA GLU A 172 -5.57 5.48 33.67
C GLU A 172 -7.09 5.58 33.82
N CYS A 173 -7.77 4.45 33.77
CA CYS A 173 -9.21 4.38 33.98
C CYS A 173 -9.51 3.30 35.02
N VAL A 174 -9.91 3.69 36.23
CA VAL A 174 -10.24 2.82 37.33
C VAL A 174 -11.75 2.73 37.46
N VAL A 175 -12.30 1.52 37.34
CA VAL A 175 -13.72 1.23 37.58
C VAL A 175 -13.85 0.50 38.92
N ARG A 176 -14.61 1.07 39.86
CA ARG A 176 -14.92 0.47 41.17
C ARG A 176 -16.38 0.04 41.20
N ILE A 177 -16.62 -1.26 41.44
CA ILE A 177 -17.94 -1.86 41.52
C ILE A 177 -18.09 -2.51 42.91
N PRO A 178 -19.10 -2.09 43.72
CA PRO A 178 -19.33 -2.68 45.04
C PRO A 178 -19.76 -4.16 44.91
N LYS A 179 -19.04 -5.09 45.53
CA LYS A 179 -19.35 -6.52 45.47
C LYS A 179 -20.74 -6.86 46.00
N ALA A 180 -21.21 -6.17 47.02
CA ALA A 180 -22.52 -6.40 47.61
C ALA A 180 -23.69 -6.12 46.65
N GLN A 181 -23.48 -5.26 45.60
CA GLN A 181 -24.50 -4.91 44.62
C GLN A 181 -24.28 -5.63 43.28
N ALA A 182 -23.09 -6.17 43.04
CA ALA A 182 -22.75 -6.84 41.76
C ALA A 182 -23.46 -8.21 41.62
N PHE A 183 -23.95 -8.83 42.69
CA PHE A 183 -24.51 -10.17 42.72
C PHE A 183 -25.90 -10.24 43.33
N ALA A 184 -26.62 -9.13 43.43
CA ALA A 184 -27.96 -9.06 44.02
C ALA A 184 -29.07 -9.72 43.16
N GLY A 185 -28.76 -10.66 42.28
CA GLY A 185 -29.72 -11.33 41.41
C GLY A 185 -29.36 -12.74 40.94
N GLY A 186 -28.37 -13.40 41.52
CA GLY A 186 -28.01 -14.76 41.08
C GLY A 186 -27.22 -15.52 42.14
N GLN A 187 -27.64 -16.74 42.38
CA GLN A 187 -27.00 -17.72 43.26
C GLN A 187 -25.48 -17.78 43.06
N LYS A 188 -24.72 -17.83 44.18
CA LYS A 188 -23.30 -18.19 44.17
C LYS A 188 -23.11 -19.49 43.40
N PRO A 189 -22.18 -19.58 42.43
CA PRO A 189 -21.63 -20.88 42.09
C PRO A 189 -20.78 -21.36 43.29
N ALA A 190 -20.98 -22.61 43.66
CA ALA A 190 -20.24 -23.34 44.66
C ALA A 190 -18.75 -23.48 44.33
#